data_4ba7072195058cd49caab10003d277a4
#
_entry.id   4ba7072195058cd49caab10003d277a4
#
_cell.length_a   1.000
_cell.length_b   1.000
_cell.length_c   1.000
_cell.angle_alpha   90.00
_cell.angle_beta   90.00
_cell.angle_gamma   90.00
#
_symmetry.space_group_name_H-M   'P 1'
#
loop_
_entity.id
_entity.type
_entity.pdbx_description
1 polymer ?
#
loop_
_entity_poly.entity_id
_entity_poly.type
_entity_poly.pdbx_seq_one_letter_code
_entity_poly.pdbx_strand_id
1 'polypeptide(L)'
;MNSFRIALLAAAVAATLPAMAQQSWSPFYIGAGAGSGHLNEDGHSLTGLNNAFLDNSDASYTVRGGWRFNPYVALELGYYDMGKYSFSGIVPGTTTTIQGTAKAKSVGLTVVGIIPMNRFDLYGRVGVVNTEMKASVNGSNNLASFDGKDHQNGATYGVGGRWEVIPHWALFAEWMKDDKVKVDSYLFGIDYKF
;
A
#
# COMPACT_ATOMS: atom_id res chain seq x y z
N MET A 1 -1.49 11.67 -24.13
CA MET A 1 -2.38 10.89 -25.02
C MET A 1 -2.24 9.37 -24.89
N ASN A 2 -1.30 8.85 -24.12
CA ASN A 2 -1.06 7.39 -24.02
C ASN A 2 -1.83 6.68 -22.88
N SER A 3 -2.26 7.42 -21.86
CA SER A 3 -2.95 6.83 -20.69
C SER A 3 -4.36 6.31 -20.99
N PHE A 4 -5.03 6.91 -21.99
CA PHE A 4 -6.38 6.50 -22.39
C PHE A 4 -6.40 5.17 -23.17
N ARG A 5 -5.31 4.83 -23.85
CA ARG A 5 -5.19 3.58 -24.62
C ARG A 5 -4.95 2.36 -23.73
N ILE A 6 -4.30 2.53 -22.58
CA ILE A 6 -4.05 1.44 -21.62
C ILE A 6 -5.35 1.08 -20.88
N ALA A 7 -6.18 2.07 -20.55
CA ALA A 7 -7.49 1.83 -19.91
C ALA A 7 -8.46 1.09 -20.84
N LEU A 8 -8.42 1.36 -22.15
CA LEU A 8 -9.26 0.66 -23.12
C LEU A 8 -8.82 -0.81 -23.35
N LEU A 9 -7.51 -1.10 -23.29
CA LEU A 9 -7.00 -2.48 -23.40
C LEU A 9 -7.40 -3.32 -22.18
N ALA A 10 -7.35 -2.75 -20.98
CA ALA A 10 -7.78 -3.45 -19.76
C ALA A 10 -9.28 -3.78 -19.78
N ALA A 11 -10.11 -2.88 -20.32
CA ALA A 11 -11.55 -3.11 -20.47
C ALA A 11 -11.88 -4.18 -21.56
N ALA A 12 -11.09 -4.25 -22.63
CA ALA A 12 -11.31 -5.22 -23.70
C ALA A 12 -10.94 -6.66 -23.31
N VAL A 13 -9.94 -6.85 -22.46
CA VAL A 13 -9.55 -8.17 -21.94
C VAL A 13 -10.60 -8.74 -20.99
N ALA A 14 -11.30 -7.88 -20.23
CA ALA A 14 -12.36 -8.31 -19.33
C ALA A 14 -13.63 -8.82 -20.07
N ALA A 15 -13.81 -8.47 -21.33
CA ALA A 15 -15.01 -8.82 -22.11
C ALA A 15 -14.92 -10.16 -22.86
N THR A 16 -13.75 -10.78 -22.95
CA THR A 16 -13.50 -11.98 -23.79
C THR A 16 -13.25 -13.27 -23.01
N LEU A 17 -13.40 -13.27 -21.69
CA LEU A 17 -13.16 -14.48 -20.89
C LEU A 17 -14.37 -15.42 -21.01
N PRO A 18 -14.18 -16.72 -21.37
CA PRO A 18 -15.26 -17.68 -21.50
C PRO A 18 -15.97 -17.88 -20.16
N ALA A 19 -17.31 -18.03 -20.22
CA ALA A 19 -18.14 -18.42 -19.09
C ALA A 19 -17.72 -19.80 -18.58
N MET A 20 -16.74 -19.84 -17.70
CA MET A 20 -16.34 -21.05 -16.98
C MET A 20 -17.29 -21.27 -15.82
N ALA A 21 -17.78 -22.49 -15.75
CA ALA A 21 -18.73 -23.08 -14.81
C ALA A 21 -18.86 -22.37 -13.45
N GLN A 22 -20.11 -22.30 -12.99
CA GLN A 22 -20.60 -21.86 -11.68
C GLN A 22 -19.70 -22.24 -10.49
N GLN A 23 -18.60 -21.55 -10.33
CA GLN A 23 -17.90 -21.50 -9.07
C GLN A 23 -18.61 -20.43 -8.24
N SER A 24 -19.17 -20.81 -7.09
CA SER A 24 -19.84 -19.88 -6.18
C SER A 24 -18.82 -18.86 -5.67
N TRP A 25 -18.78 -17.72 -6.33
CA TRP A 25 -17.97 -16.59 -5.88
C TRP A 25 -18.82 -15.68 -5.00
N SER A 26 -18.24 -15.22 -3.91
CA SER A 26 -18.90 -14.27 -3.02
C SER A 26 -18.77 -12.86 -3.57
N PRO A 27 -19.87 -12.08 -3.67
CA PRO A 27 -19.83 -10.73 -4.22
C PRO A 27 -19.12 -9.75 -3.30
N PHE A 28 -19.12 -9.97 -1.98
CA PHE A 28 -18.49 -9.09 -1.01
C PHE A 28 -17.44 -9.81 -0.19
N TYR A 29 -16.40 -9.10 0.16
CA TYR A 29 -15.41 -9.56 1.12
C TYR A 29 -14.87 -8.39 1.93
N ILE A 30 -14.42 -8.70 3.13
CA ILE A 30 -13.65 -7.81 3.99
C ILE A 30 -12.33 -8.49 4.34
N GLY A 31 -11.29 -7.71 4.54
CA GLY A 31 -9.98 -8.25 4.88
C GLY A 31 -9.21 -7.35 5.82
N ALA A 32 -8.33 -7.98 6.57
CA ALA A 32 -7.36 -7.29 7.41
C ALA A 32 -6.01 -8.00 7.32
N GLY A 33 -4.94 -7.21 7.37
CA GLY A 33 -3.59 -7.74 7.27
C GLY A 33 -2.57 -6.87 7.96
N ALA A 34 -1.39 -7.45 8.16
CA ALA A 34 -0.22 -6.79 8.69
C ALA A 34 1.02 -7.22 7.88
N GLY A 35 2.07 -6.43 7.96
CA GLY A 35 3.29 -6.71 7.26
C GLY A 35 4.37 -5.67 7.52
N SER A 36 5.22 -5.42 6.54
CA SER A 36 6.26 -4.42 6.62
C SER A 36 6.22 -3.47 5.42
N GLY A 37 6.37 -2.19 5.69
CA GLY A 37 6.60 -1.17 4.68
C GLY A 37 8.08 -0.81 4.60
N HIS A 38 8.60 -0.62 3.39
CA HIS A 38 9.97 -0.20 3.13
C HIS A 38 9.95 1.07 2.30
N LEU A 39 10.59 2.12 2.81
CA LEU A 39 10.79 3.36 2.07
C LEU A 39 11.99 3.21 1.12
N ASN A 40 11.75 3.33 -0.18
CA ASN A 40 12.77 3.21 -1.23
C ASN A 40 13.47 4.57 -1.51
N GLU A 41 13.88 5.27 -0.47
CA GLU A 41 14.70 6.46 -0.61
C GLU A 41 16.05 6.26 0.10
N ASP A 42 17.14 6.52 -0.61
CA ASP A 42 18.47 6.52 -0.02
C ASP A 42 18.59 7.70 0.95
N GLY A 43 18.84 7.41 2.23
CA GLY A 43 18.95 8.41 3.32
C GLY A 43 19.96 9.54 3.05
N HIS A 44 20.88 9.34 2.13
CA HIS A 44 21.84 10.38 1.69
C HIS A 44 21.18 11.52 0.87
N SER A 45 20.07 11.27 0.21
CA SER A 45 19.40 12.27 -0.63
C SER A 45 18.51 13.25 0.15
N LEU A 46 18.05 12.84 1.33
CA LEU A 46 17.01 13.56 2.05
C LEU A 46 17.49 14.61 3.05
N THR A 47 18.74 14.56 3.51
CA THR A 47 19.04 15.31 4.72
C THR A 47 20.18 16.30 4.64
N GLY A 48 21.15 16.16 3.73
CA GLY A 48 22.37 16.96 3.83
C GLY A 48 23.03 16.88 5.22
N LEU A 49 22.64 15.89 6.04
CA LEU A 49 23.12 15.69 7.41
C LEU A 49 24.31 14.73 7.41
N ASN A 50 25.28 14.99 8.29
CA ASN A 50 26.37 14.07 8.56
C ASN A 50 25.88 12.93 9.47
N ASN A 51 26.35 11.70 9.22
CA ASN A 51 25.99 10.50 9.98
C ASN A 51 24.45 10.29 10.07
N ALA A 52 23.75 10.49 8.97
CA ALA A 52 22.29 10.26 8.92
C ALA A 52 22.00 8.76 9.08
N PHE A 53 21.19 8.43 10.07
CA PHE A 53 20.60 7.11 10.27
C PHE A 53 19.12 7.18 9.91
N LEU A 54 18.67 6.33 8.98
CA LEU A 54 17.30 6.19 8.58
C LEU A 54 16.82 4.78 8.94
N ASP A 55 15.83 4.67 9.81
CA ASP A 55 15.07 3.44 9.99
C ASP A 55 13.93 3.46 8.96
N ASN A 56 14.14 2.73 7.87
CA ASN A 56 13.29 2.74 6.69
C ASN A 56 12.28 1.57 6.65
N SER A 57 12.13 0.83 7.74
CA SER A 57 11.22 -0.32 7.82
C SER A 57 10.38 -0.27 9.10
N ASP A 58 9.07 -0.36 8.97
CA ASP A 58 8.17 -0.45 10.11
C ASP A 58 6.99 -1.37 9.82
N ALA A 59 6.25 -1.74 10.87
CA ALA A 59 5.04 -2.54 10.77
C ALA A 59 3.97 -1.78 9.98
N SER A 60 3.38 -2.44 9.00
CA SER A 60 2.31 -1.93 8.15
C SER A 60 1.03 -2.72 8.42
N TYR A 61 -0.11 -2.04 8.39
CA TYR A 61 -1.43 -2.64 8.61
C TYR A 61 -2.39 -2.23 7.50
N THR A 62 -3.31 -3.12 7.15
CA THR A 62 -4.35 -2.84 6.18
C THR A 62 -5.70 -3.36 6.64
N VAL A 63 -6.75 -2.61 6.30
CA VAL A 63 -8.14 -3.07 6.36
C VAL A 63 -8.77 -2.72 5.01
N ARG A 64 -9.49 -3.66 4.42
CA ARG A 64 -10.07 -3.49 3.10
C ARG A 64 -11.45 -4.09 2.99
N GLY A 65 -12.27 -3.53 2.12
CA GLY A 65 -13.56 -4.07 1.72
C GLY A 65 -13.66 -4.10 0.20
N GLY A 66 -14.08 -5.22 -0.36
CA GLY A 66 -14.15 -5.41 -1.81
C GLY A 66 -15.52 -5.87 -2.26
N TRP A 67 -15.90 -5.41 -3.45
CA TRP A 67 -17.05 -5.86 -4.20
C TRP A 67 -16.62 -6.47 -5.52
N ARG A 68 -16.86 -7.77 -5.68
CA ARG A 68 -16.63 -8.52 -6.92
C ARG A 68 -17.84 -8.35 -7.84
N PHE A 69 -17.64 -7.78 -9.01
CA PHE A 69 -18.65 -7.71 -10.06
C PHE A 69 -18.84 -9.05 -10.77
N ASN A 70 -17.77 -9.81 -10.85
CA ASN A 70 -17.70 -11.13 -11.45
C ASN A 70 -16.49 -11.89 -10.87
N PRO A 71 -16.26 -13.15 -11.21
CA PRO A 71 -15.09 -13.91 -10.70
C PRO A 71 -13.73 -13.27 -10.97
N TYR A 72 -13.62 -12.39 -11.96
CA TYR A 72 -12.35 -11.86 -12.47
C TYR A 72 -12.05 -10.42 -12.08
N VAL A 73 -13.07 -9.65 -11.66
CA VAL A 73 -12.91 -8.22 -11.40
C VAL A 73 -13.61 -7.82 -10.11
N ALA A 74 -12.91 -7.06 -9.29
CA ALA A 74 -13.45 -6.45 -8.09
C ALA A 74 -13.08 -4.95 -7.99
N LEU A 75 -13.87 -4.22 -7.24
CA LEU A 75 -13.56 -2.88 -6.74
C LEU A 75 -13.29 -2.99 -5.25
N GLU A 76 -12.23 -2.37 -4.78
CA GLU A 76 -11.81 -2.47 -3.38
C GLU A 76 -11.53 -1.08 -2.81
N LEU A 77 -12.06 -0.82 -1.63
CA LEU A 77 -11.73 0.31 -0.78
C LEU A 77 -10.80 -0.20 0.33
N GLY A 78 -9.64 0.43 0.50
CA GLY A 78 -8.64 0.04 1.49
C GLY A 78 -8.17 1.21 2.34
N TYR A 79 -7.89 0.93 3.60
CA TYR A 79 -7.13 1.76 4.50
C TYR A 79 -5.80 1.09 4.79
N TYR A 80 -4.71 1.86 4.66
CA TYR A 80 -3.35 1.39 4.83
C TYR A 80 -2.63 2.29 5.83
N ASP A 81 -2.13 1.72 6.92
CA ASP A 81 -1.17 2.35 7.82
C ASP A 81 0.21 1.81 7.46
N MET A 82 1.05 2.64 6.85
CA MET A 82 2.36 2.24 6.35
C MET A 82 3.46 2.30 7.41
N GLY A 83 3.08 2.58 8.67
CA GLY A 83 4.00 2.63 9.80
C GLY A 83 4.63 3.99 10.04
N LYS A 84 5.71 3.97 10.82
CA LYS A 84 6.44 5.14 11.30
C LYS A 84 7.92 5.01 10.92
N TYR A 85 8.41 5.92 10.13
CA TYR A 85 9.80 6.01 9.74
C TYR A 85 10.51 7.01 10.65
N SER A 86 11.69 6.66 11.16
CA SER A 86 12.49 7.53 12.04
C SER A 86 13.81 7.86 11.38
N PHE A 87 14.23 9.12 11.47
CA PHE A 87 15.54 9.55 11.01
C PHE A 87 16.25 10.35 12.10
N SER A 88 17.55 10.24 12.13
CA SER A 88 18.41 11.05 12.99
C SER A 88 19.68 11.43 12.25
N GLY A 89 20.25 12.58 12.60
CA GLY A 89 21.49 13.03 12.01
C GLY A 89 22.05 14.27 12.72
N ILE A 90 23.28 14.62 12.38
CA ILE A 90 23.98 15.78 12.96
C ILE A 90 24.04 16.88 11.90
N VAL A 91 23.68 18.10 12.27
CA VAL A 91 23.78 19.27 11.39
C VAL A 91 25.25 19.54 11.08
N PRO A 92 25.63 19.62 9.79
CA PRO A 92 27.03 19.88 9.40
C PRO A 92 27.59 21.15 10.04
N GLY A 93 28.79 21.04 10.62
CA GLY A 93 29.46 22.16 11.31
C GLY A 93 28.96 22.46 12.72
N THR A 94 28.10 21.62 13.29
CA THR A 94 27.57 21.76 14.65
C THR A 94 27.61 20.43 15.40
N THR A 95 27.36 20.48 16.71
CA THR A 95 27.11 19.28 17.55
C THR A 95 25.62 19.02 17.75
N THR A 96 24.76 19.72 17.00
CA THR A 96 23.31 19.62 17.16
C THR A 96 22.77 18.38 16.47
N THR A 97 22.13 17.52 17.24
CA THR A 97 21.43 16.34 16.72
C THR A 97 19.98 16.71 16.38
N ILE A 98 19.54 16.34 15.18
CA ILE A 98 18.15 16.40 14.76
C ILE A 98 17.59 14.99 14.74
N GLN A 99 16.40 14.82 15.29
CA GLN A 99 15.63 13.60 15.22
C GLN A 99 14.27 13.91 14.62
N GLY A 100 13.84 13.12 13.67
CA GLY A 100 12.55 13.27 13.04
C GLY A 100 11.81 11.95 12.89
N THR A 101 10.50 12.04 12.81
CA THR A 101 9.64 10.89 12.56
C THR A 101 8.63 11.26 11.49
N ALA A 102 8.40 10.33 10.54
CA ALA A 102 7.39 10.44 9.53
C ALA A 102 6.40 9.27 9.67
N LYS A 103 5.10 9.56 9.60
CA LYS A 103 4.03 8.55 9.56
C LYS A 103 3.26 8.72 8.28
N ALA A 104 2.95 7.61 7.61
CA ALA A 104 2.16 7.62 6.39
C ALA A 104 0.91 6.74 6.56
N LYS A 105 -0.26 7.31 6.23
CA LYS A 105 -1.55 6.63 6.24
C LYS A 105 -2.27 6.93 4.94
N SER A 106 -2.87 5.91 4.33
CA SER A 106 -3.53 6.06 3.04
C SER A 106 -4.93 5.48 3.05
N VAL A 107 -5.82 6.13 2.31
CA VAL A 107 -7.10 5.56 1.89
C VAL A 107 -7.07 5.44 0.37
N GLY A 108 -7.41 4.27 -0.14
CA GLY A 108 -7.31 3.98 -1.57
C GLY A 108 -8.53 3.29 -2.14
N LEU A 109 -8.80 3.58 -3.41
CA LEU A 109 -9.78 2.89 -4.23
C LEU A 109 -9.04 2.19 -5.36
N THR A 110 -9.20 0.86 -5.45
CA THR A 110 -8.46 0.03 -6.40
C THR A 110 -9.40 -0.87 -7.20
N VAL A 111 -9.06 -1.08 -8.45
CA VAL A 111 -9.61 -2.15 -9.29
C VAL A 111 -8.69 -3.35 -9.15
N VAL A 112 -9.29 -4.51 -8.90
CA VAL A 112 -8.56 -5.77 -8.70
C VAL A 112 -8.92 -6.72 -9.83
N GLY A 113 -7.93 -7.13 -10.62
CA GLY A 113 -8.04 -8.19 -11.61
C GLY A 113 -7.65 -9.52 -10.97
N ILE A 114 -8.49 -10.54 -11.12
CA ILE A 114 -8.38 -11.82 -10.42
C ILE A 114 -8.30 -12.95 -11.44
N ILE A 115 -7.37 -13.88 -11.22
CA ILE A 115 -7.28 -15.15 -11.93
C ILE A 115 -7.64 -16.24 -10.93
N PRO A 116 -8.90 -16.74 -10.95
CA PRO A 116 -9.33 -17.78 -10.02
C PRO A 116 -8.78 -19.14 -10.41
N MET A 117 -8.19 -19.86 -9.45
CA MET A 117 -7.62 -21.19 -9.60
C MET A 117 -8.11 -22.11 -8.47
N ASN A 118 -9.33 -22.62 -8.59
CA ASN A 118 -9.95 -23.45 -7.57
C ASN A 118 -9.99 -22.78 -6.18
N ARG A 119 -9.12 -23.14 -5.25
CA ARG A 119 -9.01 -22.56 -3.89
C ARG A 119 -8.02 -21.41 -3.80
N PHE A 120 -7.38 -21.08 -4.91
CA PHE A 120 -6.37 -20.03 -4.97
C PHE A 120 -6.78 -18.95 -5.96
N ASP A 121 -6.69 -17.71 -5.60
CA ASP A 121 -6.84 -16.57 -6.50
C ASP A 121 -5.45 -15.90 -6.62
N LEU A 122 -4.94 -15.76 -7.84
CA LEU A 122 -3.87 -14.82 -8.13
C LEU A 122 -4.52 -13.51 -8.51
N TYR A 123 -4.02 -12.37 -8.01
CA TYR A 123 -4.61 -11.09 -8.33
C TYR A 123 -3.57 -9.98 -8.51
N GLY A 124 -3.93 -9.01 -9.36
CA GLY A 124 -3.26 -7.73 -9.47
C GLY A 124 -4.24 -6.59 -9.17
N ARG A 125 -3.74 -5.53 -8.59
CA ARG A 125 -4.52 -4.32 -8.30
C ARG A 125 -3.86 -3.08 -8.84
N VAL A 126 -4.68 -2.10 -9.19
CA VAL A 126 -4.24 -0.76 -9.58
C VAL A 126 -5.31 0.24 -9.15
N GLY A 127 -4.90 1.40 -8.67
CA GLY A 127 -5.86 2.39 -8.23
C GLY A 127 -5.22 3.70 -7.81
N VAL A 128 -6.01 4.46 -7.07
CA VAL A 128 -5.61 5.76 -6.53
C VAL A 128 -5.67 5.73 -5.02
N VAL A 129 -4.71 6.39 -4.39
CA VAL A 129 -4.65 6.55 -2.94
C VAL A 129 -4.52 8.02 -2.58
N ASN A 130 -5.15 8.39 -1.48
CA ASN A 130 -4.91 9.65 -0.79
C ASN A 130 -4.10 9.35 0.46
N THR A 131 -2.86 9.81 0.49
CA THR A 131 -1.91 9.56 1.57
C THR A 131 -1.71 10.80 2.42
N GLU A 132 -1.97 10.68 3.70
CA GLU A 132 -1.64 11.66 4.72
C GLU A 132 -0.26 11.35 5.29
N MET A 133 0.67 12.29 5.14
CA MET A 133 2.00 12.25 5.74
C MET A 133 2.06 13.21 6.91
N LYS A 134 2.49 12.74 8.06
CA LYS A 134 2.80 13.55 9.24
C LYS A 134 4.27 13.46 9.55
N ALA A 135 4.97 14.59 9.51
CA ALA A 135 6.37 14.69 9.89
C ALA A 135 6.51 15.53 11.15
N SER A 136 7.21 14.99 12.14
CA SER A 136 7.61 15.72 13.36
C SER A 136 9.13 15.73 13.44
N VAL A 137 9.71 16.91 13.58
CA VAL A 137 11.17 17.11 13.74
C VAL A 137 11.45 17.78 15.07
N ASN A 138 12.30 17.19 15.88
CA ASN A 138 12.78 17.72 17.14
C ASN A 138 14.28 17.95 17.07
N GLY A 139 14.72 19.17 17.35
CA GLY A 139 16.14 19.51 17.49
C GLY A 139 16.56 19.61 18.95
N SER A 140 17.77 19.14 19.29
CA SER A 140 18.39 19.45 20.57
C SER A 140 18.83 20.92 20.59
N ASN A 141 18.94 21.54 21.76
CA ASN A 141 19.37 22.93 21.98
C ASN A 141 18.38 24.03 21.53
N ASN A 142 17.10 23.95 21.93
CA ASN A 142 16.07 24.98 21.67
C ASN A 142 15.80 25.28 20.19
N LEU A 143 16.13 24.41 19.27
CA LEU A 143 15.64 24.48 17.91
C LEU A 143 14.13 24.13 17.92
N ALA A 144 13.33 24.99 17.28
CA ALA A 144 11.89 24.84 17.22
C ALA A 144 11.49 23.46 16.68
N SER A 145 10.55 22.80 17.36
CA SER A 145 9.91 21.62 16.82
C SER A 145 9.00 22.04 15.66
N PHE A 146 9.08 21.32 14.56
CA PHE A 146 8.24 21.54 13.39
C PHE A 146 7.32 20.33 13.20
N ASP A 147 6.01 20.57 13.17
CA ASP A 147 5.01 19.58 12.83
C ASP A 147 4.41 19.95 11.47
N GLY A 148 4.60 19.08 10.49
CA GLY A 148 4.03 19.23 9.15
C GLY A 148 3.02 18.14 8.86
N LYS A 149 1.91 18.51 8.22
CA LYS A 149 0.90 17.60 7.69
C LYS A 149 0.69 17.92 6.22
N ASP A 150 0.86 16.91 5.37
CA ASP A 150 0.64 17.02 3.94
C ASP A 150 -0.27 15.89 3.44
N HIS A 151 -1.05 16.18 2.41
CA HIS A 151 -1.93 15.22 1.75
C HIS A 151 -1.51 15.09 0.28
N GLN A 152 -1.23 13.89 -0.13
CA GLN A 152 -0.83 13.59 -1.50
C GLN A 152 -1.72 12.54 -2.14
N ASN A 153 -2.17 12.82 -3.36
CA ASN A 153 -2.83 11.83 -4.19
C ASN A 153 -1.79 11.10 -5.04
N GLY A 154 -1.80 9.79 -5.02
CA GLY A 154 -0.88 8.93 -5.74
C GLY A 154 -1.57 7.80 -6.48
N ALA A 155 -0.82 7.14 -7.34
CA ALA A 155 -1.20 5.86 -7.89
C ALA A 155 -0.66 4.74 -6.99
N THR A 156 -1.44 3.68 -6.85
CA THR A 156 -1.00 2.45 -6.18
C THR A 156 -1.18 1.27 -7.11
N TYR A 157 -0.30 0.30 -7.01
CA TYR A 157 -0.41 -0.98 -7.70
C TYR A 157 0.21 -2.09 -6.88
N GLY A 158 -0.23 -3.32 -7.13
CA GLY A 158 0.27 -4.46 -6.38
C GLY A 158 -0.13 -5.77 -7.02
N VAL A 159 0.48 -6.83 -6.53
CA VAL A 159 0.19 -8.22 -6.91
C VAL A 159 0.14 -9.07 -5.66
N GLY A 160 -0.72 -10.08 -5.68
CA GLY A 160 -0.86 -10.96 -4.54
C GLY A 160 -1.53 -12.28 -4.88
N GLY A 161 -1.53 -13.14 -3.88
CA GLY A 161 -2.24 -14.41 -3.90
C GLY A 161 -3.17 -14.52 -2.72
N ARG A 162 -4.29 -15.19 -2.93
CA ARG A 162 -5.29 -15.49 -1.90
C ARG A 162 -5.59 -16.98 -1.92
N TRP A 163 -5.51 -17.62 -0.79
CA TRP A 163 -5.78 -19.05 -0.63
C TRP A 163 -6.97 -19.26 0.31
N GLU A 164 -8.03 -19.88 -0.19
CA GLU A 164 -9.19 -20.27 0.58
C GLU A 164 -8.88 -21.53 1.41
N VAL A 165 -8.70 -21.34 2.71
CA VAL A 165 -8.34 -22.41 3.65
C VAL A 165 -9.57 -23.24 4.04
N ILE A 166 -10.65 -22.52 4.37
CA ILE A 166 -11.98 -23.08 4.70
C ILE A 166 -13.03 -22.20 4.01
N PRO A 167 -14.27 -22.67 3.84
CA PRO A 167 -15.34 -21.86 3.25
C PRO A 167 -15.43 -20.47 3.89
N HIS A 168 -15.53 -19.43 3.11
CA HIS A 168 -15.59 -18.02 3.48
C HIS A 168 -14.28 -17.41 4.01
N TRP A 169 -13.26 -18.18 4.42
CA TRP A 169 -12.03 -17.67 4.98
C TRP A 169 -10.84 -17.94 4.04
N ALA A 170 -10.13 -16.88 3.70
CA ALA A 170 -8.94 -16.99 2.89
C ALA A 170 -7.76 -16.25 3.53
N LEU A 171 -6.56 -16.82 3.41
CA LEU A 171 -5.31 -16.14 3.69
C LEU A 171 -4.85 -15.42 2.44
N PHE A 172 -4.25 -14.25 2.58
CA PHE A 172 -3.62 -13.55 1.47
C PHE A 172 -2.17 -13.17 1.78
N ALA A 173 -1.38 -13.09 0.71
CA ALA A 173 -0.05 -12.49 0.70
C ALA A 173 0.02 -11.54 -0.49
N GLU A 174 0.58 -10.35 -0.27
CA GLU A 174 0.52 -9.26 -1.26
C GLU A 174 1.75 -8.39 -1.17
N TRP A 175 2.26 -7.98 -2.33
CA TRP A 175 3.16 -6.86 -2.47
C TRP A 175 2.42 -5.68 -3.10
N MET A 176 2.58 -4.51 -2.54
CA MET A 176 1.94 -3.28 -2.99
C MET A 176 2.95 -2.13 -3.00
N LYS A 177 2.85 -1.27 -3.99
CA LYS A 177 3.65 -0.06 -4.12
C LYS A 177 2.78 1.18 -4.22
N ASP A 178 3.13 2.20 -3.45
CA ASP A 178 2.63 3.56 -3.61
C ASP A 178 3.68 4.40 -4.36
N ASP A 179 3.29 4.93 -5.52
CA ASP A 179 4.22 5.62 -6.44
C ASP A 179 4.67 6.98 -5.89
N LYS A 180 3.83 7.67 -5.11
CA LYS A 180 4.13 9.02 -4.60
C LYS A 180 5.03 9.02 -3.38
N VAL A 181 4.73 8.16 -2.42
CA VAL A 181 5.55 8.04 -1.20
C VAL A 181 6.68 7.03 -1.35
N LYS A 182 6.77 6.34 -2.52
CA LYS A 182 7.81 5.35 -2.85
C LYS A 182 7.97 4.28 -1.77
N VAL A 183 6.85 3.86 -1.19
CA VAL A 183 6.82 2.80 -0.18
C VAL A 183 6.42 1.49 -0.85
N ASP A 184 7.24 0.47 -0.65
CA ASP A 184 6.91 -0.91 -0.96
C ASP A 184 6.40 -1.58 0.32
N SER A 185 5.23 -2.21 0.24
CA SER A 185 4.62 -2.90 1.36
C SER A 185 4.45 -4.39 1.05
N TYR A 186 4.85 -5.24 1.99
CA TYR A 186 4.61 -6.68 1.98
C TYR A 186 3.58 -7.00 3.06
N LEU A 187 2.42 -7.45 2.66
CA LEU A 187 1.27 -7.64 3.54
C LEU A 187 0.82 -9.10 3.55
N PHE A 188 0.50 -9.60 4.72
CA PHE A 188 -0.12 -10.90 4.95
C PHE A 188 -1.38 -10.71 5.78
N GLY A 189 -2.41 -11.50 5.52
CA GLY A 189 -3.64 -11.32 6.26
C GLY A 189 -4.71 -12.33 5.92
N ILE A 190 -5.92 -12.00 6.35
CA ILE A 190 -7.10 -12.83 6.17
C ILE A 190 -8.20 -12.02 5.48
N ASP A 191 -8.94 -12.67 4.59
CA ASP A 191 -10.17 -12.16 3.99
C ASP A 191 -11.33 -13.05 4.41
N TYR A 192 -12.47 -12.43 4.72
CA TYR A 192 -13.75 -13.09 4.89
C TYR A 192 -14.64 -12.80 3.70
N LYS A 193 -15.16 -13.83 3.04
CA LYS A 193 -16.05 -13.78 1.89
C LYS A 193 -17.48 -14.08 2.36
N PHE A 194 -18.44 -13.21 2.07
CA PHE A 194 -19.83 -13.35 2.47
C PHE A 194 -20.59 -14.35 1.60
#